data_efb4b709d803b73c8425ca2b05d78bd6
#
_entry.id   efb4b709d803b73c8425ca2b05d78bd6
#
_cell.length_a   1.000
_cell.length_b   1.000
_cell.length_c   1.000
_cell.angle_alpha   90.00
_cell.angle_beta   90.00
_cell.angle_gamma   90.00
#
_symmetry.space_group_name_H-M   'P 1'
#
loop_
_entity.id
_entity.type
_entity.pdbx_description
1 polymer ?
#
loop_
_entity_poly.entity_id
_entity_poly.type
_entity_poly.pdbx_seq_one_letter_code
_entity_poly.pdbx_strand_id
1 'polypeptide(L)'
;MNLGPYRGFFSEIHVFSHSVFIDSAFDSVVKYAKTLDTEVFKSTFHDSFDEPALLAIIAKQRDRIKELKLSKSKKPLPQCLLCLDDLADSGAMHTTVSALTSCYVRGRHLGLSTWLSTQKLSAISPICRSNFAFMLIWELRNRKELFDGVLHELSNIHPIDVLHEMYKMGTEEPHSFLYVNLRKSPPEFWIRFEEQLVVE
;
A
#
# COMPACT_ATOMS: atom_id res chain seq x y z
N MET A 1 -15.88 11.83 6.41
CA MET A 1 -14.68 11.04 6.65
C MET A 1 -13.49 11.97 6.82
N ASN A 2 -12.86 11.94 7.95
CA ASN A 2 -11.68 12.80 8.19
C ASN A 2 -10.46 12.03 7.62
N LEU A 3 -9.93 12.46 6.49
CA LEU A 3 -8.80 11.80 5.82
C LEU A 3 -7.49 11.91 6.62
N GLY A 4 -7.59 12.38 7.87
CA GLY A 4 -6.52 12.40 8.83
C GLY A 4 -5.23 13.06 8.32
N PRO A 5 -4.06 12.54 8.72
CA PRO A 5 -2.76 13.15 8.47
C PRO A 5 -2.35 13.19 6.99
N TYR A 6 -3.02 12.44 6.11
CA TYR A 6 -2.68 12.39 4.67
C TYR A 6 -3.42 13.39 3.81
N ARG A 7 -4.35 14.18 4.41
CA ARG A 7 -5.11 15.20 3.65
C ARG A 7 -4.16 16.29 3.15
N GLY A 8 -4.14 16.48 1.83
CA GLY A 8 -3.26 17.46 1.19
C GLY A 8 -1.81 16.96 0.97
N PHE A 9 -1.49 15.73 1.39
CA PHE A 9 -0.17 15.15 1.16
C PHE A 9 0.03 14.70 -0.29
N PHE A 10 -1.00 14.08 -0.88
CA PHE A 10 -0.95 13.61 -2.26
C PHE A 10 -1.48 14.65 -3.23
N SER A 11 -0.81 14.78 -4.37
CA SER A 11 -1.23 15.65 -5.48
C SER A 11 -2.21 14.96 -6.42
N GLU A 12 -2.19 13.65 -6.48
CA GLU A 12 -3.11 12.82 -7.27
C GLU A 12 -3.23 11.43 -6.65
N ILE A 13 -4.38 10.77 -6.88
CA ILE A 13 -4.69 9.45 -6.35
C ILE A 13 -5.18 8.58 -7.51
N HIS A 14 -4.59 7.42 -7.67
CA HIS A 14 -5.00 6.42 -8.65
C HIS A 14 -5.47 5.16 -7.93
N VAL A 15 -6.66 4.68 -8.27
CA VAL A 15 -7.27 3.51 -7.64
C VAL A 15 -7.50 2.44 -8.70
N PHE A 16 -7.08 1.24 -8.39
CA PHE A 16 -7.35 0.02 -9.14
C PHE A 16 -8.09 -0.95 -8.21
N SER A 17 -9.38 -1.15 -8.43
CA SER A 17 -10.21 -2.03 -7.61
C SER A 17 -11.46 -2.45 -8.38
N HIS A 18 -11.79 -3.74 -8.36
CA HIS A 18 -13.02 -4.23 -8.96
C HIS A 18 -14.29 -3.59 -8.37
N SER A 19 -14.19 -3.05 -7.17
CA SER A 19 -15.32 -2.45 -6.44
C SER A 19 -15.39 -0.92 -6.55
N VAL A 20 -14.45 -0.25 -7.22
CA VAL A 20 -14.30 1.22 -7.18
C VAL A 20 -15.54 1.99 -7.64
N PHE A 21 -16.35 1.42 -8.53
CA PHE A 21 -17.59 2.03 -9.04
C PHE A 21 -18.87 1.40 -8.47
N ILE A 22 -18.75 0.38 -7.61
CA ILE A 22 -19.87 -0.41 -7.10
C ILE A 22 -20.03 -0.18 -5.59
N ASP A 23 -18.93 -0.13 -4.84
CA ASP A 23 -18.95 0.03 -3.39
C ASP A 23 -18.93 1.51 -3.00
N SER A 24 -19.98 1.92 -2.26
CA SER A 24 -20.13 3.28 -1.73
C SER A 24 -18.98 3.72 -0.79
N ALA A 25 -18.20 2.78 -0.27
CA ALA A 25 -17.00 3.08 0.50
C ALA A 25 -15.99 3.93 -0.29
N PHE A 26 -15.94 3.76 -1.61
CA PHE A 26 -15.08 4.54 -2.49
C PHE A 26 -15.60 5.95 -2.81
N ASP A 27 -16.89 6.23 -2.63
CA ASP A 27 -17.48 7.53 -3.01
C ASP A 27 -16.75 8.72 -2.38
N SER A 28 -16.40 8.59 -1.10
CA SER A 28 -15.67 9.63 -0.37
C SER A 28 -14.23 9.81 -0.90
N VAL A 29 -13.58 8.73 -1.28
CA VAL A 29 -12.23 8.72 -1.84
C VAL A 29 -12.25 9.36 -3.23
N VAL A 30 -13.18 8.94 -4.09
CA VAL A 30 -13.37 9.50 -5.44
C VAL A 30 -13.67 11.00 -5.37
N LYS A 31 -14.60 11.40 -4.50
CA LYS A 31 -14.96 12.81 -4.30
C LYS A 31 -13.75 13.63 -3.85
N TYR A 32 -12.98 13.14 -2.90
CA TYR A 32 -11.78 13.82 -2.43
C TYR A 32 -10.72 13.89 -3.53
N ALA A 33 -10.41 12.79 -4.19
CA ALA A 33 -9.40 12.74 -5.24
C ALA A 33 -9.71 13.73 -6.38
N LYS A 34 -10.98 13.88 -6.75
CA LYS A 34 -11.41 14.90 -7.72
C LYS A 34 -11.15 16.33 -7.28
N THR A 35 -11.09 16.61 -5.97
CA THR A 35 -10.71 17.95 -5.47
C THR A 35 -9.24 18.27 -5.64
N LEU A 36 -8.41 17.28 -5.88
CA LEU A 36 -6.97 17.41 -6.15
C LEU A 36 -6.68 17.68 -7.63
N ASP A 37 -7.66 17.42 -8.50
CA ASP A 37 -7.50 17.55 -9.94
C ASP A 37 -7.24 19.00 -10.36
N THR A 38 -6.22 19.16 -11.20
CA THR A 38 -5.83 20.42 -11.83
C THR A 38 -5.57 20.17 -13.30
N GLU A 39 -5.05 21.17 -14.05
CA GLU A 39 -4.59 20.93 -15.41
C GLU A 39 -3.43 19.94 -15.49
N VAL A 40 -2.59 19.88 -14.45
CA VAL A 40 -1.36 19.05 -14.40
C VAL A 40 -1.60 17.71 -13.69
N PHE A 41 -2.39 17.70 -12.62
CA PHE A 41 -2.66 16.51 -11.80
C PHE A 41 -4.05 15.97 -12.12
N LYS A 42 -4.15 14.67 -12.35
CA LYS A 42 -5.41 13.98 -12.65
C LYS A 42 -5.44 12.64 -11.95
N SER A 43 -6.37 12.49 -11.03
CA SER A 43 -6.67 11.22 -10.38
C SER A 43 -7.44 10.30 -11.33
N THR A 44 -7.16 9.00 -11.30
CA THR A 44 -7.84 8.00 -12.15
C THR A 44 -8.37 6.82 -11.32
N PHE A 45 -9.42 6.20 -11.82
CA PHE A 45 -10.12 5.09 -11.18
C PHE A 45 -10.34 4.00 -12.21
N HIS A 46 -9.91 2.78 -11.89
CA HIS A 46 -9.94 1.62 -12.77
C HIS A 46 -10.65 0.46 -12.05
N ASP A 47 -11.58 -0.20 -12.72
CA ASP A 47 -12.32 -1.36 -12.20
C ASP A 47 -11.55 -2.69 -12.30
N SER A 48 -10.32 -2.64 -12.79
CA SER A 48 -9.43 -3.78 -12.95
C SER A 48 -7.98 -3.35 -12.90
N PHE A 49 -7.05 -4.30 -12.85
CA PHE A 49 -5.63 -3.99 -12.99
C PHE A 49 -5.32 -3.66 -14.46
N ASP A 50 -4.95 -2.41 -14.70
CA ASP A 50 -4.56 -1.88 -16.00
C ASP A 50 -3.07 -1.53 -16.00
N GLU A 51 -2.24 -2.46 -16.47
CA GLU A 51 -0.78 -2.26 -16.52
C GLU A 51 -0.36 -1.12 -17.45
N PRO A 52 -0.94 -0.91 -18.64
CA PRO A 52 -0.71 0.28 -19.45
C PRO A 52 -0.98 1.59 -18.71
N ALA A 53 -2.08 1.70 -17.97
CA ALA A 53 -2.38 2.88 -17.17
C ALA A 53 -1.34 3.08 -16.05
N LEU A 54 -0.93 2.02 -15.36
CA LEU A 54 0.11 2.09 -14.33
C LEU A 54 1.45 2.54 -14.92
N LEU A 55 1.84 2.03 -16.09
CA LEU A 55 3.05 2.46 -16.80
C LEU A 55 2.99 3.93 -17.19
N ALA A 56 1.83 4.43 -17.63
CA ALA A 56 1.62 5.85 -17.93
C ALA A 56 1.80 6.74 -16.69
N ILE A 57 1.28 6.33 -15.54
CA ILE A 57 1.47 7.03 -14.26
C ILE A 57 2.96 7.09 -13.89
N ILE A 58 3.67 5.96 -13.99
CA ILE A 58 5.11 5.89 -13.71
C ILE A 58 5.90 6.80 -14.65
N ALA A 59 5.58 6.80 -15.94
CA ALA A 59 6.23 7.65 -16.95
C ALA A 59 6.01 9.13 -16.64
N LYS A 60 4.78 9.52 -16.33
CA LYS A 60 4.41 10.89 -15.95
C LYS A 60 5.21 11.39 -14.74
N GLN A 61 5.32 10.56 -13.67
CA GLN A 61 6.14 10.92 -12.51
C GLN A 61 7.63 11.04 -12.86
N ARG A 62 8.14 10.16 -13.70
CA ARG A 62 9.53 10.23 -14.17
C ARG A 62 9.81 11.53 -14.94
N ASP A 63 8.91 11.96 -15.80
CA ASP A 63 9.08 13.19 -16.57
C ASP A 63 8.98 14.43 -15.66
N ARG A 64 8.08 14.47 -14.70
CA ARG A 64 8.03 15.51 -13.66
C ARG A 64 9.36 15.65 -12.90
N ILE A 65 9.99 14.52 -12.56
CA ILE A 65 11.30 14.55 -11.91
C ILE A 65 12.37 15.15 -12.80
N LYS A 66 12.38 14.81 -14.09
CA LYS A 66 13.32 15.38 -15.06
C LYS A 66 13.12 16.89 -15.16
N GLU A 67 11.88 17.35 -15.28
CA GLU A 67 11.53 18.79 -15.35
C GLU A 67 11.98 19.53 -14.09
N LEU A 68 11.73 18.99 -12.89
CA LEU A 68 12.17 19.59 -11.63
C LEU A 68 13.69 19.69 -11.56
N LYS A 69 14.44 18.68 -12.03
CA LYS A 69 15.89 18.69 -12.08
C LYS A 69 16.42 19.73 -13.06
N LEU A 70 15.83 19.82 -14.24
CA LEU A 70 16.22 20.76 -15.30
C LEU A 70 15.97 22.22 -14.89
N SER A 71 14.82 22.48 -14.28
CA SER A 71 14.44 23.82 -13.82
C SER A 71 15.18 24.25 -12.56
N LYS A 72 16.02 23.37 -11.97
CA LYS A 72 16.67 23.59 -10.65
C LYS A 72 15.69 24.02 -9.57
N SER A 73 14.44 23.60 -9.70
CA SER A 73 13.36 23.94 -8.77
C SER A 73 13.64 23.36 -7.40
N LYS A 74 13.45 24.20 -6.35
CA LYS A 74 13.48 23.76 -4.95
C LYS A 74 12.12 23.21 -4.47
N LYS A 75 11.12 23.14 -5.35
CA LYS A 75 9.79 22.58 -4.98
C LYS A 75 9.91 21.11 -4.68
N PRO A 76 9.21 20.61 -3.65
CA PRO A 76 9.19 19.17 -3.36
C PRO A 76 8.57 18.41 -4.54
N LEU A 77 9.00 17.17 -4.72
CA LEU A 77 8.40 16.27 -5.70
C LEU A 77 6.93 16.02 -5.34
N PRO A 78 6.01 16.26 -6.29
CA PRO A 78 4.60 15.91 -6.07
C PRO A 78 4.44 14.43 -5.74
N GLN A 79 3.70 14.15 -4.67
CA GLN A 79 3.46 12.78 -4.21
C GLN A 79 2.20 12.22 -4.87
N CYS A 80 2.29 11.03 -5.40
CA CYS A 80 1.19 10.30 -6.03
C CYS A 80 0.87 9.05 -5.20
N LEU A 81 -0.41 8.81 -4.94
CA LEU A 81 -0.89 7.60 -4.27
C LEU A 81 -1.44 6.60 -5.29
N LEU A 82 -0.94 5.37 -5.22
CA LEU A 82 -1.50 4.21 -5.91
C LEU A 82 -2.22 3.35 -4.88
N CYS A 83 -3.53 3.17 -5.04
CA CYS A 83 -4.33 2.24 -4.26
C CYS A 83 -4.67 1.03 -5.14
N LEU A 84 -4.27 -0.15 -4.70
CA LEU A 84 -4.53 -1.44 -5.36
C LEU A 84 -5.34 -2.27 -4.38
N ASP A 85 -6.59 -2.55 -4.73
CA ASP A 85 -7.52 -3.21 -3.81
C ASP A 85 -8.15 -4.44 -4.47
N ASP A 86 -8.06 -5.56 -3.75
CA ASP A 86 -8.63 -6.87 -4.10
C ASP A 86 -8.33 -7.34 -5.55
N LEU A 87 -7.08 -7.18 -5.97
CA LEU A 87 -6.59 -7.57 -7.29
C LEU A 87 -5.80 -8.89 -7.26
N ALA A 88 -6.02 -9.73 -6.24
CA ALA A 88 -5.27 -10.97 -6.01
C ALA A 88 -5.42 -12.00 -7.14
N ASP A 89 -6.47 -11.92 -7.94
CA ASP A 89 -6.73 -12.75 -9.13
C ASP A 89 -6.00 -12.24 -10.38
N SER A 90 -5.47 -11.02 -10.36
CA SER A 90 -4.70 -10.51 -11.50
C SER A 90 -3.32 -11.17 -11.58
N GLY A 91 -2.96 -11.72 -12.74
CA GLY A 91 -1.65 -12.35 -12.97
C GLY A 91 -0.46 -11.44 -12.70
N ALA A 92 -0.66 -10.13 -12.73
CA ALA A 92 0.38 -9.13 -12.48
C ALA A 92 0.91 -9.14 -11.03
N MET A 93 0.09 -9.56 -10.06
CA MET A 93 0.49 -9.65 -8.65
C MET A 93 1.57 -10.71 -8.40
N HIS A 94 1.55 -11.79 -9.18
CA HIS A 94 2.49 -12.91 -9.06
C HIS A 94 3.79 -12.69 -9.85
N THR A 95 3.81 -11.75 -10.77
CA THR A 95 4.93 -11.56 -11.69
C THR A 95 6.07 -10.81 -11.01
N THR A 96 7.29 -11.36 -11.08
CA THR A 96 8.49 -10.74 -10.52
C THR A 96 8.98 -9.53 -11.33
N VAL A 97 8.62 -9.47 -12.61
CA VAL A 97 8.96 -8.35 -13.50
C VAL A 97 7.67 -7.72 -14.00
N SER A 98 7.21 -6.68 -13.35
CA SER A 98 5.99 -5.96 -13.69
C SER A 98 6.12 -4.47 -13.35
N ALA A 99 5.21 -3.66 -13.87
CA ALA A 99 5.08 -2.27 -13.49
C ALA A 99 4.87 -2.12 -11.97
N LEU A 100 4.11 -3.04 -11.37
CA LEU A 100 3.86 -3.09 -9.93
C LEU A 100 5.16 -3.28 -9.13
N THR A 101 6.00 -4.24 -9.51
CA THR A 101 7.31 -4.44 -8.86
C THR A 101 8.16 -3.17 -8.91
N SER A 102 8.14 -2.43 -10.02
CA SER A 102 8.83 -1.15 -10.13
C SER A 102 8.30 -0.11 -9.15
N CYS A 103 7.00 -0.10 -8.85
CA CYS A 103 6.40 0.79 -7.84
C CYS A 103 6.96 0.51 -6.45
N TYR A 104 7.10 -0.75 -6.05
CA TYR A 104 7.66 -1.12 -4.75
C TYR A 104 9.17 -0.86 -4.64
N VAL A 105 9.94 -1.23 -5.64
CA VAL A 105 11.41 -1.11 -5.61
C VAL A 105 11.87 0.35 -5.78
N ARG A 106 11.20 1.12 -6.65
CA ARG A 106 11.63 2.46 -7.07
C ARG A 106 10.65 3.57 -6.72
N GLY A 107 9.48 3.25 -6.18
CA GLY A 107 8.37 4.19 -5.95
C GLY A 107 8.80 5.45 -5.20
N ARG A 108 9.59 5.32 -4.12
CA ARG A 108 10.05 6.48 -3.35
C ARG A 108 10.85 7.47 -4.19
N HIS A 109 11.64 6.99 -5.16
CA HIS A 109 12.43 7.86 -6.05
C HIS A 109 11.56 8.56 -7.11
N LEU A 110 10.36 8.04 -7.30
CA LEU A 110 9.36 8.55 -8.24
C LEU A 110 8.26 9.36 -7.53
N GLY A 111 8.32 9.51 -6.21
CA GLY A 111 7.24 10.12 -5.45
C GLY A 111 5.93 9.31 -5.50
N LEU A 112 6.05 7.98 -5.65
CA LEU A 112 4.93 7.05 -5.63
C LEU A 112 4.84 6.36 -4.28
N SER A 113 3.67 6.43 -3.65
CA SER A 113 3.28 5.61 -2.51
C SER A 113 2.30 4.56 -2.97
N THR A 114 2.58 3.28 -2.71
CA THR A 114 1.72 2.17 -3.13
C THR A 114 1.07 1.56 -1.90
N TRP A 115 -0.26 1.58 -1.86
CA TRP A 115 -1.09 0.89 -0.88
C TRP A 115 -1.75 -0.29 -1.56
N LEU A 116 -1.61 -1.46 -0.97
CA LEU A 116 -2.17 -2.70 -1.49
C LEU A 116 -3.02 -3.35 -0.41
N SER A 117 -4.28 -3.61 -0.74
CA SER A 117 -5.20 -4.42 0.04
C SER A 117 -5.36 -5.79 -0.62
N THR A 118 -5.22 -6.86 0.14
CA THR A 118 -5.37 -8.22 -0.36
C THR A 118 -5.78 -9.17 0.76
N GLN A 119 -6.57 -10.17 0.41
CA GLN A 119 -6.92 -11.28 1.30
C GLN A 119 -5.87 -12.40 1.28
N LYS A 120 -4.86 -12.30 0.40
CA LYS A 120 -3.88 -13.35 0.17
C LYS A 120 -2.49 -12.77 -0.05
N LEU A 121 -1.70 -12.68 1.02
CA LEU A 121 -0.32 -12.18 0.96
C LEU A 121 0.56 -13.05 0.06
N SER A 122 0.34 -14.37 0.06
CA SER A 122 1.06 -15.33 -0.78
C SER A 122 0.87 -15.09 -2.28
N ALA A 123 -0.18 -14.37 -2.69
CA ALA A 123 -0.40 -13.96 -4.07
C ALA A 123 0.53 -12.81 -4.52
N ILE A 124 1.15 -12.11 -3.59
CA ILE A 124 2.04 -10.99 -3.89
C ILE A 124 3.47 -11.49 -4.12
N SER A 125 4.13 -10.98 -5.17
CA SER A 125 5.50 -11.40 -5.48
C SER A 125 6.45 -11.14 -4.30
N PRO A 126 7.44 -12.02 -4.04
CA PRO A 126 8.40 -11.85 -2.94
C PRO A 126 9.15 -10.52 -3.00
N ILE A 127 9.44 -10.01 -4.21
CA ILE A 127 10.11 -8.73 -4.40
C ILE A 127 9.26 -7.58 -3.88
N CYS A 128 7.94 -7.61 -4.10
CA CYS A 128 7.04 -6.59 -3.53
C CYS A 128 7.01 -6.69 -2.01
N ARG A 129 6.82 -7.90 -1.47
CA ARG A 129 6.75 -8.14 -0.02
C ARG A 129 8.00 -7.67 0.72
N SER A 130 9.19 -7.98 0.21
CA SER A 130 10.47 -7.54 0.81
C SER A 130 10.70 -6.03 0.78
N ASN A 131 9.87 -5.28 0.04
CA ASN A 131 9.90 -3.82 -0.02
C ASN A 131 8.74 -3.16 0.73
N PHE A 132 7.95 -3.90 1.50
CA PHE A 132 6.92 -3.30 2.32
C PHE A 132 7.54 -2.40 3.40
N ALA A 133 6.94 -1.24 3.57
CA ALA A 133 7.31 -0.31 4.64
C ALA A 133 6.47 -0.56 5.89
N PHE A 134 5.21 -0.96 5.68
CA PHE A 134 4.21 -1.18 6.71
C PHE A 134 3.31 -2.34 6.34
N MET A 135 2.79 -3.04 7.33
CA MET A 135 1.72 -4.01 7.17
C MET A 135 0.61 -3.70 8.17
N LEU A 136 -0.65 -3.78 7.71
CA LEU A 136 -1.83 -3.75 8.54
C LEU A 136 -2.52 -5.09 8.37
N ILE A 137 -2.62 -5.88 9.42
CA ILE A 137 -3.06 -7.27 9.39
C ILE A 137 -4.32 -7.39 10.22
N TRP A 138 -5.47 -7.50 9.54
CA TRP A 138 -6.76 -7.78 10.18
C TRP A 138 -6.93 -9.25 10.45
N GLU A 139 -8.01 -9.63 11.12
CA GLU A 139 -8.35 -11.02 11.35
C GLU A 139 -8.50 -11.79 10.02
N LEU A 140 -7.72 -12.85 9.88
CA LEU A 140 -7.69 -13.72 8.71
C LEU A 140 -8.48 -15.01 9.01
N ARG A 141 -9.51 -15.29 8.19
CA ARG A 141 -10.28 -16.54 8.28
C ARG A 141 -9.48 -17.76 7.84
N ASN A 142 -8.53 -17.56 6.91
CA ASN A 142 -7.71 -18.64 6.36
C ASN A 142 -6.47 -18.85 7.23
N ARG A 143 -6.52 -19.91 8.06
CA ARG A 143 -5.41 -20.27 8.95
C ARG A 143 -4.10 -20.57 8.20
N LYS A 144 -4.19 -21.19 7.01
CA LYS A 144 -3.00 -21.47 6.19
C LYS A 144 -2.35 -20.16 5.71
N GLU A 145 -3.14 -19.19 5.27
CA GLU A 145 -2.63 -17.89 4.85
C GLU A 145 -2.01 -17.13 6.03
N LEU A 146 -2.59 -17.26 7.24
CA LEU A 146 -1.99 -16.68 8.43
C LEU A 146 -0.60 -17.27 8.71
N PHE A 147 -0.47 -18.59 8.82
CA PHE A 147 0.77 -19.23 9.26
C PHE A 147 1.82 -19.28 8.15
N ASP A 148 1.48 -19.79 6.96
CA ASP A 148 2.40 -19.99 5.85
C ASP A 148 2.64 -18.70 5.04
N GLY A 149 1.72 -17.73 5.12
CA GLY A 149 1.83 -16.43 4.47
C GLY A 149 2.38 -15.37 5.41
N VAL A 150 1.51 -14.85 6.28
CA VAL A 150 1.79 -13.64 7.07
C VAL A 150 2.85 -13.87 8.14
N LEU A 151 2.66 -14.86 9.03
CA LEU A 151 3.60 -15.11 10.12
C LEU A 151 4.95 -15.62 9.61
N HIS A 152 4.95 -16.43 8.57
CA HIS A 152 6.18 -16.88 7.92
C HIS A 152 6.97 -15.72 7.31
N GLU A 153 6.33 -14.75 6.67
CA GLU A 153 6.99 -13.54 6.13
C GLU A 153 7.69 -12.71 7.22
N LEU A 154 7.12 -12.69 8.44
CA LEU A 154 7.64 -11.94 9.58
C LEU A 154 8.58 -12.77 10.47
N SER A 155 8.77 -14.06 10.21
CA SER A 155 9.48 -15.01 11.09
C SER A 155 10.98 -14.72 11.26
N ASN A 156 11.56 -13.87 10.40
CA ASN A 156 12.91 -13.35 10.57
C ASN A 156 13.03 -12.26 11.64
N ILE A 157 11.90 -11.74 12.15
CA ILE A 157 11.87 -10.68 13.17
C ILE A 157 11.69 -11.30 14.57
N HIS A 158 10.69 -12.16 14.70
CA HIS A 158 10.38 -12.89 15.93
C HIS A 158 9.95 -14.33 15.64
N PRO A 159 10.04 -15.26 16.61
CA PRO A 159 9.49 -16.61 16.49
C PRO A 159 7.99 -16.60 16.15
N ILE A 160 7.52 -17.62 15.45
CA ILE A 160 6.13 -17.69 14.94
C ILE A 160 5.10 -17.69 16.07
N ASP A 161 5.39 -18.33 17.20
CA ASP A 161 4.53 -18.35 18.39
C ASP A 161 4.35 -16.94 18.97
N VAL A 162 5.43 -16.18 19.09
CA VAL A 162 5.40 -14.78 19.56
C VAL A 162 4.59 -13.92 18.57
N LEU A 163 4.84 -14.04 17.28
CA LEU A 163 4.11 -13.31 16.24
C LEU A 163 2.61 -13.67 16.24
N HIS A 164 2.27 -14.94 16.53
CA HIS A 164 0.89 -15.38 16.62
C HIS A 164 0.18 -14.78 17.83
N GLU A 165 0.84 -14.66 18.99
CA GLU A 165 0.27 -13.98 20.15
C GLU A 165 0.07 -12.47 19.87
N MET A 166 1.07 -11.80 19.28
CA MET A 166 0.90 -10.40 18.84
C MET A 166 -0.26 -10.22 17.86
N TYR A 167 -0.41 -11.15 16.91
CA TYR A 167 -1.52 -11.14 15.98
C TYR A 167 -2.87 -11.27 16.67
N LYS A 168 -3.01 -12.21 17.62
CA LYS A 168 -4.24 -12.36 18.42
C LYS A 168 -4.59 -11.07 19.16
N MET A 169 -3.61 -10.50 19.88
CA MET A 169 -3.81 -9.23 20.59
C MET A 169 -4.24 -8.10 19.65
N GLY A 170 -3.61 -8.00 18.48
CA GLY A 170 -3.92 -6.96 17.48
C GLY A 170 -5.28 -7.11 16.83
N THR A 171 -5.84 -8.33 16.79
CA THR A 171 -7.10 -8.63 16.07
C THR A 171 -8.24 -9.09 16.99
N GLU A 172 -8.08 -9.01 18.32
CA GLU A 172 -9.06 -9.46 19.30
C GLU A 172 -10.39 -8.67 19.21
N GLU A 173 -10.30 -7.36 19.06
CA GLU A 173 -11.47 -6.51 18.93
C GLU A 173 -12.00 -6.47 17.50
N PRO A 174 -13.33 -6.38 17.29
CA PRO A 174 -13.90 -6.19 15.95
C PRO A 174 -13.27 -4.99 15.23
N HIS A 175 -12.87 -5.19 13.97
CA HIS A 175 -12.24 -4.18 13.12
C HIS A 175 -10.85 -3.70 13.59
N SER A 176 -10.27 -4.33 14.61
CA SER A 176 -8.90 -4.08 15.02
C SER A 176 -7.90 -4.76 14.06
N PHE A 177 -6.66 -4.35 14.13
CA PHE A 177 -5.57 -4.89 13.30
C PHE A 177 -4.23 -4.80 14.02
N LEU A 178 -3.35 -5.72 13.70
CA LEU A 178 -1.94 -5.63 14.02
C LEU A 178 -1.25 -4.72 13.00
N TYR A 179 -0.64 -3.63 13.45
CA TYR A 179 0.21 -2.77 12.63
C TYR A 179 1.68 -3.14 12.82
N VAL A 180 2.37 -3.37 11.72
CA VAL A 180 3.81 -3.68 11.71
C VAL A 180 4.56 -2.59 10.97
N ASN A 181 5.48 -1.91 11.65
CA ASN A 181 6.34 -0.89 11.08
C ASN A 181 7.71 -1.49 10.71
N LEU A 182 7.86 -1.91 9.47
CA LEU A 182 9.07 -2.53 8.93
C LEU A 182 10.20 -1.51 8.62
N ARG A 183 9.92 -0.20 8.74
CA ARG A 183 10.93 0.85 8.50
C ARG A 183 11.79 1.14 9.72
N LYS A 184 11.37 0.66 10.88
CA LYS A 184 12.14 0.78 12.11
C LYS A 184 13.18 -0.33 12.23
N SER A 185 14.19 -0.11 13.01
CA SER A 185 15.22 -1.11 13.32
C SER A 185 15.48 -1.10 14.82
N PRO A 186 15.00 -2.09 15.56
CA PRO A 186 14.16 -3.23 15.12
C PRO A 186 12.77 -2.81 14.64
N PRO A 187 12.07 -3.64 13.84
CA PRO A 187 10.68 -3.42 13.48
C PRO A 187 9.77 -3.32 14.71
N GLU A 188 8.74 -2.49 14.61
CA GLU A 188 7.79 -2.23 15.69
C GLU A 188 6.43 -2.88 15.40
N PHE A 189 5.79 -3.40 16.43
CA PHE A 189 4.46 -4.01 16.37
C PHE A 189 3.50 -3.22 17.26
N TRP A 190 2.27 -2.98 16.78
CA TRP A 190 1.28 -2.15 17.46
C TRP A 190 -0.12 -2.72 17.32
N ILE A 191 -0.94 -2.60 18.35
CA ILE A 191 -2.39 -2.75 18.24
C ILE A 191 -2.92 -1.47 17.62
N ARG A 192 -3.46 -1.56 16.41
CA ARG A 192 -3.85 -0.39 15.60
C ARG A 192 -2.66 0.57 15.43
N PHE A 193 -2.78 1.82 15.84
CA PHE A 193 -1.69 2.82 15.91
C PHE A 193 -1.53 3.38 17.33
N GLU A 194 -2.03 2.68 18.34
CA GLU A 194 -2.27 3.22 19.67
C GLU A 194 -1.36 2.58 20.72
N GLU A 195 -1.21 1.26 20.72
CA GLU A 195 -0.48 0.52 21.76
C GLU A 195 0.65 -0.29 21.14
N GLN A 196 1.89 -0.03 21.58
CA GLN A 196 3.07 -0.76 21.11
C GLN A 196 3.19 -2.09 21.87
N LEU A 197 3.37 -3.17 21.11
CA LEU A 197 3.68 -4.48 21.64
C LEU A 197 5.20 -4.63 21.78
N VAL A 198 5.66 -4.97 22.98
CA VAL A 198 7.07 -5.17 23.29
C VAL A 198 7.27 -6.61 23.73
N VAL A 199 8.28 -7.29 23.19
CA VAL A 199 8.72 -8.62 23.62
C VAL A 199 9.76 -8.42 24.72
N GLU A 200 9.48 -8.97 25.90
CA GLU A 200 10.45 -9.02 27.00
C GLU A 200 11.49 -10.13 26.79
#